data_a541efd998d48f3a90d7aed278352834
#
_entry.id   a541efd998d48f3a90d7aed278352834
#
_cell.length_a   1.000
_cell.length_b   1.000
_cell.length_c   1.000
_cell.angle_alpha   90.00
_cell.angle_beta   90.00
_cell.angle_gamma   90.00
#
_symmetry.space_group_name_H-M   'P 1'
#
loop_
_entity.id
_entity.type
_entity.pdbx_description
1 polymer ?
#
loop_
_entity_poly.entity_id
_entity_poly.type
_entity_poly.pdbx_seq_one_letter_code
_entity_poly.pdbx_strand_id
1 'polypeptide(L)'
;PLTAPESRALYEFTRSVNPELVLAYHTQGEVIYWKYLNFDPPEGRRIAYQFAALSGYTVEETPYASGFAGYKDWFIQEENKPGYTIEVGLGENPLPISEFDEIYRRNLGILLLAARVHT
;
A
#
# COMPACT_ATOMS: atom_id res chain seq x y z
N PRO A 1 -15.85 -5.24 -1.69
CA PRO A 1 -17.17 -4.65 -1.58
C PRO A 1 -17.51 -4.22 -0.17
N LEU A 2 -18.42 -3.26 -0.07
CA LEU A 2 -18.75 -2.64 1.21
C LEU A 2 -19.86 -3.38 1.96
N THR A 3 -20.04 -4.68 1.68
CA THR A 3 -21.11 -5.44 2.31
C THR A 3 -20.69 -6.09 3.63
N ALA A 4 -19.41 -6.44 3.77
CA ALA A 4 -18.94 -7.04 5.01
C ALA A 4 -18.82 -5.97 6.10
N PRO A 5 -19.25 -6.27 7.34
CA PRO A 5 -19.16 -5.27 8.42
C PRO A 5 -17.75 -4.75 8.65
N GLU A 6 -16.74 -5.61 8.57
CA GLU A 6 -15.35 -5.19 8.74
C GLU A 6 -14.93 -4.22 7.66
N SER A 7 -15.31 -4.49 6.41
CA SER A 7 -14.97 -3.62 5.29
C SER A 7 -15.63 -2.26 5.45
N ARG A 8 -16.91 -2.26 5.81
CA ARG A 8 -17.62 -0.99 6.01
C ARG A 8 -17.00 -0.17 7.14
N ALA A 9 -16.64 -0.83 8.25
CA ALA A 9 -16.01 -0.13 9.36
C ALA A 9 -14.70 0.51 8.94
N LEU A 10 -13.88 -0.20 8.16
CA LEU A 10 -12.61 0.34 7.69
C LEU A 10 -12.82 1.54 6.76
N TYR A 11 -13.75 1.44 5.84
CA TYR A 11 -13.99 2.52 4.88
C TYR A 11 -14.57 3.75 5.58
N GLU A 12 -15.50 3.54 6.50
CA GLU A 12 -16.07 4.66 7.27
C GLU A 12 -15.02 5.33 8.14
N PHE A 13 -14.16 4.52 8.77
CA PHE A 13 -13.06 5.07 9.56
C PHE A 13 -12.11 5.89 8.69
N THR A 14 -11.76 5.37 7.52
CA THR A 14 -10.87 6.07 6.60
C THR A 14 -11.45 7.42 6.20
N ARG A 15 -12.75 7.45 5.89
CA ARG A 15 -13.41 8.71 5.54
C ARG A 15 -13.39 9.70 6.70
N SER A 16 -13.59 9.23 7.91
CA SER A 16 -13.64 10.12 9.08
C SER A 16 -12.26 10.68 9.41
N VAL A 17 -11.21 9.87 9.25
CA VAL A 17 -9.84 10.32 9.49
C VAL A 17 -9.32 11.19 8.35
N ASN A 18 -9.76 10.91 7.13
CA ASN A 18 -9.38 11.64 5.93
C ASN A 18 -7.86 11.72 5.74
N PRO A 19 -7.17 10.55 5.69
CA PRO A 19 -5.72 10.55 5.57
C PRO A 19 -5.25 11.01 4.20
N GLU A 20 -4.02 11.51 4.15
CA GLU A 20 -3.39 11.92 2.89
C GLU A 20 -2.83 10.75 2.11
N LEU A 21 -2.65 9.61 2.76
CA LEU A 21 -2.01 8.45 2.15
C LEU A 21 -2.37 7.21 2.98
N VAL A 22 -2.52 6.07 2.31
CA VAL A 22 -2.72 4.80 3.01
C VAL A 22 -1.71 3.77 2.57
N LEU A 23 -1.36 2.88 3.49
CA LEU A 23 -0.48 1.74 3.24
C LEU A 23 -1.24 0.48 3.63
N ALA A 24 -1.26 -0.50 2.73
CA ALA A 24 -1.83 -1.82 3.00
C ALA A 24 -0.70 -2.84 2.87
N TYR A 25 -0.43 -3.55 3.94
CA TYR A 25 0.68 -4.51 3.98
C TYR A 25 0.18 -5.92 3.75
N HIS A 26 0.86 -6.62 2.87
CA HIS A 26 0.59 -8.01 2.53
C HIS A 26 1.90 -8.77 2.35
N THR A 27 1.85 -10.07 2.30
CA THR A 27 2.96 -10.90 1.87
C THR A 27 2.55 -11.51 0.55
N GLN A 28 3.45 -11.72 -0.41
CA GLN A 28 4.90 -11.57 -0.38
C GLN A 28 5.37 -11.04 -1.74
N GLY A 29 6.66 -10.77 -1.89
CA GLY A 29 7.22 -10.41 -3.19
C GLY A 29 8.16 -9.22 -3.19
N GLU A 30 8.20 -8.44 -2.11
CA GLU A 30 9.01 -7.22 -2.00
C GLU A 30 8.73 -6.23 -3.12
N VAL A 31 7.43 -5.93 -3.28
CA VAL A 31 6.93 -5.09 -4.35
C VAL A 31 6.03 -3.99 -3.76
N ILE A 32 6.04 -2.84 -4.39
CA ILE A 32 5.18 -1.72 -4.04
C ILE A 32 4.25 -1.46 -5.22
N TYR A 33 2.96 -1.69 -5.01
CA TYR A 33 1.93 -1.37 -6.01
C TYR A 33 1.31 -0.02 -5.65
N TRP A 34 1.22 0.88 -6.64
CA TRP A 34 0.83 2.27 -6.40
C TRP A 34 -0.35 2.75 -7.24
N LYS A 35 -0.79 1.95 -8.19
CA LYS A 35 -1.76 2.41 -9.18
C LYS A 35 -2.98 1.50 -9.19
N TYR A 36 -4.12 2.03 -9.59
CA TYR A 36 -5.32 1.22 -9.78
C TYR A 36 -5.92 1.56 -11.13
N LEU A 37 -5.87 0.61 -12.08
CA LEU A 37 -6.38 0.79 -13.43
C LEU A 37 -5.79 2.07 -14.04
N ASN A 38 -6.64 3.01 -14.46
CA ASN A 38 -6.21 4.29 -15.01
C ASN A 38 -6.16 5.41 -13.96
N PHE A 39 -6.47 5.09 -12.70
CA PHE A 39 -6.43 6.08 -11.65
C PHE A 39 -4.98 6.30 -11.21
N ASP A 40 -4.50 7.51 -11.37
CA ASP A 40 -3.12 7.89 -11.15
C ASP A 40 -3.11 9.10 -10.20
N PRO A 41 -3.16 8.85 -8.88
CA PRO A 41 -3.29 9.96 -7.94
C PRO A 41 -2.04 10.85 -7.95
N PRO A 42 -2.21 12.15 -7.73
CA PRO A 42 -1.08 13.08 -7.72
C PRO A 42 -0.01 12.62 -6.73
N GLU A 43 1.24 12.72 -7.13
CA GLU A 43 2.41 12.33 -6.33
C GLU A 43 2.51 10.82 -6.06
N GLY A 44 1.53 10.02 -6.47
CA GLY A 44 1.52 8.60 -6.16
C GLY A 44 2.76 7.88 -6.63
N ARG A 45 3.14 8.10 -7.90
CA ARG A 45 4.30 7.43 -8.48
C ARG A 45 5.60 7.90 -7.84
N ARG A 46 5.73 9.20 -7.62
CA ARG A 46 6.95 9.78 -7.04
C ARG A 46 7.21 9.22 -5.64
N ILE A 47 6.17 9.17 -4.82
CA ILE A 47 6.29 8.64 -3.46
C ILE A 47 6.62 7.15 -3.50
N ALA A 48 6.04 6.40 -4.43
CA ALA A 48 6.34 4.98 -4.58
C ALA A 48 7.84 4.75 -4.81
N TYR A 49 8.45 5.56 -5.67
CA TYR A 49 9.88 5.42 -5.93
C TYR A 49 10.74 5.85 -4.74
N GLN A 50 10.26 6.79 -3.92
CA GLN A 50 10.94 7.12 -2.68
C GLN A 50 10.86 5.95 -1.70
N PHE A 51 9.71 5.29 -1.60
CA PHE A 51 9.57 4.09 -0.78
C PHE A 51 10.51 2.99 -1.26
N ALA A 52 10.62 2.81 -2.57
CA ALA A 52 11.51 1.81 -3.14
C ALA A 52 12.97 2.09 -2.77
N ALA A 53 13.38 3.34 -2.83
CA ALA A 53 14.75 3.70 -2.47
C ALA A 53 15.06 3.39 -1.02
N LEU A 54 14.07 3.54 -0.14
CA LEU A 54 14.27 3.30 1.30
C LEU A 54 14.24 1.82 1.66
N SER A 55 13.49 1.01 0.91
CA SER A 55 13.28 -0.40 1.27
C SER A 55 14.08 -1.38 0.42
N GLY A 56 14.45 -0.97 -0.78
CA GLY A 56 15.02 -1.89 -1.76
C GLY A 56 13.98 -2.70 -2.52
N TYR A 57 12.71 -2.42 -2.31
CA TYR A 57 11.62 -3.10 -3.02
C TYR A 57 11.45 -2.51 -4.41
N THR A 58 10.77 -3.24 -5.30
CA THR A 58 10.51 -2.76 -6.65
C THR A 58 9.16 -2.07 -6.72
N VAL A 59 9.05 -1.09 -7.60
CA VAL A 59 7.79 -0.41 -7.87
C VAL A 59 7.15 -1.04 -9.10
N GLU A 60 5.87 -1.40 -9.00
CA GLU A 60 5.14 -1.95 -10.14
C GLU A 60 3.73 -1.40 -10.16
N GLU A 61 3.14 -1.42 -11.35
CA GLU A 61 1.72 -1.14 -11.49
C GLU A 61 0.95 -2.40 -11.12
N THR A 62 -0.22 -2.22 -10.54
CA THR A 62 -1.05 -3.35 -10.14
C THR A 62 -1.37 -4.21 -11.36
N PRO A 63 -1.12 -5.53 -11.30
CA PRO A 63 -1.42 -6.40 -12.43
C PRO A 63 -2.90 -6.34 -12.80
N TYR A 64 -3.18 -6.30 -14.10
CA TYR A 64 -4.56 -6.22 -14.58
C TYR A 64 -5.39 -7.41 -14.08
N ALA A 65 -4.79 -8.59 -14.04
CA ALA A 65 -5.49 -9.80 -13.60
C ALA A 65 -5.85 -9.78 -12.11
N SER A 66 -5.20 -8.92 -11.33
CA SER A 66 -5.48 -8.78 -9.90
C SER A 66 -6.38 -7.58 -9.64
N GLY A 67 -7.09 -7.14 -10.64
CA GLY A 67 -7.77 -5.87 -10.63
C GLY A 67 -9.10 -5.84 -9.90
N PHE A 68 -9.28 -6.61 -8.82
CA PHE A 68 -10.44 -6.34 -8.01
C PHE A 68 -10.09 -5.31 -6.96
N ALA A 69 -11.04 -4.45 -6.70
CA ALA A 69 -10.86 -3.35 -5.79
C ALA A 69 -10.62 -3.84 -4.38
N GLY A 70 -9.36 -3.76 -3.93
CA GLY A 70 -9.01 -3.89 -2.53
C GLY A 70 -9.04 -2.53 -1.87
N TYR A 71 -8.57 -2.48 -0.62
CA TYR A 71 -8.63 -1.24 0.15
C TYR A 71 -7.84 -0.10 -0.52
N LYS A 72 -6.61 -0.39 -0.96
CA LYS A 72 -5.77 0.61 -1.62
C LYS A 72 -6.46 1.14 -2.88
N ASP A 73 -7.06 0.24 -3.66
CA ASP A 73 -7.69 0.60 -4.92
C ASP A 73 -8.90 1.48 -4.68
N TRP A 74 -9.71 1.14 -3.68
CA TRP A 74 -10.84 1.96 -3.31
C TRP A 74 -10.39 3.37 -2.93
N PHE A 75 -9.33 3.46 -2.12
CA PHE A 75 -8.83 4.75 -1.65
C PHE A 75 -8.35 5.61 -2.81
N ILE A 76 -7.61 5.02 -3.75
CA ILE A 76 -7.13 5.76 -4.92
C ILE A 76 -8.30 6.28 -5.74
N GLN A 77 -9.28 5.43 -5.98
CA GLN A 77 -10.41 5.79 -6.82
C GLN A 77 -11.29 6.86 -6.18
N GLU A 78 -11.60 6.70 -4.90
CA GLU A 78 -12.57 7.57 -4.24
C GLU A 78 -11.95 8.88 -3.74
N GLU A 79 -10.69 8.85 -3.30
CA GLU A 79 -10.08 10.00 -2.68
C GLU A 79 -9.10 10.73 -3.58
N ASN A 80 -8.67 10.10 -4.67
CA ASN A 80 -7.64 10.63 -5.58
C ASN A 80 -6.37 11.02 -4.81
N LYS A 81 -5.99 10.18 -3.87
CA LYS A 81 -4.80 10.35 -3.03
C LYS A 81 -3.95 9.10 -3.10
N PRO A 82 -2.63 9.21 -2.76
CA PRO A 82 -1.75 8.05 -2.85
C PRO A 82 -2.15 6.93 -1.92
N GLY A 83 -2.23 5.73 -2.48
CA GLY A 83 -2.48 4.51 -1.73
C GLY A 83 -1.56 3.42 -2.26
N TYR A 84 -1.02 2.60 -1.35
CA TYR A 84 -0.03 1.60 -1.71
C TYR A 84 -0.35 0.26 -1.10
N THR A 85 -0.14 -0.79 -1.89
CA THR A 85 -0.05 -2.15 -1.37
C THR A 85 1.44 -2.49 -1.34
N ILE A 86 1.94 -2.82 -0.17
CA ILE A 86 3.35 -3.17 0.01
C ILE A 86 3.41 -4.65 0.34
N GLU A 87 3.98 -5.44 -0.61
CA GLU A 87 4.14 -6.87 -0.45
C GLU A 87 5.49 -7.12 0.18
N VAL A 88 5.51 -7.58 1.42
CA VAL A 88 6.75 -7.77 2.17
C VAL A 88 7.21 -9.22 2.16
N GLY A 89 8.52 -9.43 2.22
CA GLY A 89 9.11 -10.75 2.33
C GLY A 89 9.13 -11.53 1.05
N LEU A 90 9.90 -12.61 1.04
CA LEU A 90 10.02 -13.51 -0.10
C LEU A 90 9.74 -14.93 0.36
N GLY A 91 9.27 -15.77 -0.56
CA GLY A 91 9.02 -17.19 -0.27
C GLY A 91 7.55 -17.51 -0.29
N GLU A 92 7.18 -18.58 0.39
CA GLU A 92 5.79 -19.03 0.39
C GLU A 92 5.08 -18.58 1.66
N ASN A 93 3.81 -18.28 1.51
CA ASN A 93 2.96 -17.91 2.66
C ASN A 93 2.52 -19.17 3.40
N PRO A 94 2.43 -19.15 4.75
CA PRO A 94 2.80 -18.02 5.60
C PRO A 94 4.32 -17.91 5.74
N LEU A 95 4.82 -16.68 5.75
CA LEU A 95 6.26 -16.47 5.91
C LEU A 95 6.69 -16.82 7.34
N PRO A 96 7.95 -17.35 7.50
CA PRO A 96 8.43 -17.65 8.85
C PRO A 96 8.57 -16.40 9.70
N ILE A 97 8.35 -16.53 11.00
CA ILE A 97 8.49 -15.42 11.93
C ILE A 97 9.93 -14.86 11.91
N SER A 98 10.89 -15.68 11.52
CA SER A 98 12.28 -15.25 11.43
C SER A 98 12.49 -14.17 10.38
N GLU A 99 11.54 -13.96 9.48
CA GLU A 99 11.60 -12.88 8.48
C GLU A 99 11.26 -11.51 9.07
N PHE A 100 10.68 -11.47 10.27
CA PHE A 100 10.13 -10.24 10.81
C PHE A 100 11.16 -9.11 10.93
N ASP A 101 12.34 -9.41 11.48
CA ASP A 101 13.35 -8.37 11.70
C ASP A 101 13.79 -7.72 10.40
N GLU A 102 14.01 -8.52 9.37
CA GLU A 102 14.40 -8.00 8.06
C GLU A 102 13.28 -7.17 7.44
N ILE A 103 12.06 -7.66 7.51
CA ILE A 103 10.90 -6.94 6.98
C ILE A 103 10.73 -5.61 7.71
N TYR A 104 10.81 -5.62 9.03
CA TYR A 104 10.66 -4.39 9.81
C TYR A 104 11.74 -3.37 9.44
N ARG A 105 12.99 -3.83 9.37
CA ARG A 105 14.11 -2.96 9.07
C ARG A 105 13.95 -2.31 7.69
N ARG A 106 13.53 -3.08 6.69
CA ARG A 106 13.35 -2.56 5.34
C ARG A 106 12.19 -1.57 5.25
N ASN A 107 11.19 -1.75 6.07
CA ASN A 107 9.98 -0.92 5.98
C ASN A 107 9.96 0.26 6.93
N LEU A 108 10.91 0.35 7.85
CA LEU A 108 10.94 1.46 8.80
C LEU A 108 11.03 2.80 8.08
N GLY A 109 11.87 2.90 7.05
CA GLY A 109 11.98 4.13 6.28
C GLY A 109 10.69 4.52 5.58
N ILE A 110 9.98 3.52 5.05
CA ILE A 110 8.68 3.76 4.41
C ILE A 110 7.70 4.35 5.42
N LEU A 111 7.63 3.76 6.61
CA LEU A 111 6.69 4.22 7.64
C LEU A 111 7.01 5.65 8.08
N LEU A 112 8.30 5.95 8.24
CA LEU A 112 8.71 7.28 8.65
C LEU A 112 8.42 8.32 7.57
N LEU A 113 8.69 7.99 6.30
CA LEU A 113 8.40 8.91 5.22
C LEU A 113 6.90 9.12 5.06
N ALA A 114 6.11 8.04 5.15
CA ALA A 114 4.66 8.14 5.02
C ALA A 114 4.07 9.08 6.08
N ALA A 115 4.61 9.04 7.28
CA ALA A 115 4.13 9.89 8.37
C ALA A 115 4.43 11.37 8.13
N ARG A 116 5.33 11.68 7.20
CA ARG A 116 5.73 13.06 6.88
C ARG A 116 5.04 13.61 5.65
N VAL A 117 4.27 12.80 4.95
CA VAL A 117 3.62 13.27 3.73
C VAL A 117 2.51 14.24 4.11
N HIS A 118 2.58 15.42 3.52
CA HIS A 118 1.57 16.45 3.71
C HIS A 118 1.12 16.94 2.35
N THR A 119 -0.06 17.40 2.28
CA THR A 119 -0.59 18.07 1.09
C THR A 119 -0.51 19.57 1.22
#